data_d25f6ded8ee213bf47dc65348ec1b0f9
#
_entry.id   d25f6ded8ee213bf47dc65348ec1b0f9
#
_cell.length_a   1.000
_cell.length_b   1.000
_cell.length_c   1.000
_cell.angle_alpha   90.00
_cell.angle_beta   90.00
_cell.angle_gamma   90.00
#
_symmetry.space_group_name_H-M   'P 1'
#
loop_
_entity.id
_entity.type
_entity.pdbx_description
1 polymer ?
#
loop_
_entity_poly.entity_id
_entity_poly.type
_entity_poly.pdbx_seq_one_letter_code
_entity_poly.pdbx_strand_id
1 'polypeptide(L)'
;MNLEEKLKKQQYKEIWQQYCGFLDLSMDGYMKIQRRLMEEQIRLWSNCGLGQSILKGKHPSNLDEFRKMVPLTTYEDYADVLLTKQPDMLPGNPVIWIQTTWEGGKHPIKVAPYTRSMLDTYRNNVTACLILSTSKEKGFFDVAATDKFLYALAPLPFATGLFPLALGEEIGIEFLPAVAEAVNMSFSERNKLGFKMAMQKDLGFFFGLGSVAYAVSLSLSSLTSGGGGGIKLSSLMKCKPHMILRMIQAKRRCKRENRTFLPKDLFHLKGFMVAGTDNLCYKDDLEELWGIRPMELFAGTEPSIMGTETWTRKGMYFFPDTAFYEFITEKDMMRNYDDPSYIPPTYLMDEVRPGEKYELVFTILKGGAFARYRCGDMYRCVGLENREDETRIPRFEYVDRVPWIIDIAGFTRISENGIRSVISLSKLPITNWVATKEYNEQNRPYLHMYVELEQEALLSNAMSANILKDLLSTYFKYIDQDYRDLKKILGMDPLQVTIFTCGTFEAYEKKTGKKIHQMNPSHYDMKELLDVQEYLNKVR
;
A
#
# COMPACT_ATOMS: atom_id res chain seq x y z
N MET A 1 -17.45 12.66 23.28
CA MET A 1 -18.52 11.88 22.61
C MET A 1 -17.95 11.21 21.39
N ASN A 2 -18.08 9.90 21.31
CA ASN A 2 -17.66 9.10 20.17
C ASN A 2 -18.68 9.18 19.01
N LEU A 3 -18.36 8.55 17.87
CA LEU A 3 -19.21 8.58 16.67
C LEU A 3 -20.61 8.01 16.97
N GLU A 4 -20.71 6.88 17.68
CA GLU A 4 -22.00 6.24 17.96
C GLU A 4 -22.93 7.12 18.80
N GLU A 5 -22.39 7.78 19.82
CA GLU A 5 -23.15 8.71 20.66
C GLU A 5 -23.68 9.92 19.86
N LYS A 6 -22.87 10.44 18.93
CA LYS A 6 -23.28 11.53 18.05
C LYS A 6 -24.33 11.10 17.04
N LEU A 7 -24.21 9.89 16.46
CA LEU A 7 -25.22 9.32 15.56
C LEU A 7 -26.56 9.16 16.26
N LYS A 8 -26.59 8.66 17.50
CA LYS A 8 -27.82 8.58 18.32
C LYS A 8 -28.48 9.94 18.55
N LYS A 9 -27.67 11.01 18.61
CA LYS A 9 -28.13 12.40 18.76
C LYS A 9 -28.38 13.13 17.44
N GLN A 10 -28.20 12.46 16.29
CA GLN A 10 -28.36 13.04 14.94
C GLN A 10 -27.46 14.26 14.69
N GLN A 11 -26.29 14.30 15.29
CA GLN A 11 -25.34 15.41 15.17
C GLN A 11 -24.45 15.27 13.91
N TYR A 12 -25.08 15.20 12.73
CA TYR A 12 -24.39 14.92 11.47
C TYR A 12 -23.37 16.00 11.09
N LYS A 13 -23.65 17.28 11.34
CA LYS A 13 -22.71 18.38 11.08
C LYS A 13 -21.46 18.28 11.96
N GLU A 14 -21.64 18.02 13.24
CA GLU A 14 -20.54 17.87 14.19
C GLU A 14 -19.70 16.65 13.90
N ILE A 15 -20.33 15.56 13.44
CA ILE A 15 -19.62 14.37 12.97
C ILE A 15 -18.73 14.73 11.77
N TRP A 16 -19.33 15.35 10.74
CA TRP A 16 -18.58 15.76 9.55
C TRP A 16 -17.43 16.69 9.91
N GLN A 17 -17.69 17.72 10.68
CA GLN A 17 -16.68 18.71 11.08
C GLN A 17 -15.54 18.08 11.89
N GLN A 18 -15.84 17.13 12.77
CA GLN A 18 -14.82 16.48 13.59
C GLN A 18 -13.92 15.58 12.76
N TYR A 19 -14.46 14.74 11.90
CA TYR A 19 -13.71 13.68 11.22
C TYR A 19 -13.29 14.06 9.80
N CYS A 20 -14.13 14.77 9.06
CA CYS A 20 -13.91 15.12 7.66
C CYS A 20 -13.63 16.61 7.42
N GLY A 21 -13.65 17.44 8.49
CA GLY A 21 -13.48 18.90 8.38
C GLY A 21 -12.09 19.34 7.84
N PHE A 22 -11.11 18.44 7.77
CA PHE A 22 -9.83 18.73 7.12
C PHE A 22 -9.98 19.01 5.62
N LEU A 23 -11.04 18.50 4.97
CA LEU A 23 -11.35 18.78 3.57
C LEU A 23 -11.83 20.22 3.34
N ASP A 24 -12.30 20.90 4.39
CA ASP A 24 -12.77 22.30 4.34
C ASP A 24 -11.63 23.32 4.52
N LEU A 25 -10.42 22.86 4.80
CA LEU A 25 -9.28 23.73 5.04
C LEU A 25 -8.87 24.48 3.77
N SER A 26 -8.53 25.77 3.95
CA SER A 26 -7.69 26.46 2.98
C SER A 26 -6.24 25.95 3.09
N MET A 27 -5.43 26.19 2.06
CA MET A 27 -4.00 25.84 2.12
C MET A 27 -3.29 26.49 3.32
N ASP A 28 -3.59 27.74 3.61
CA ASP A 28 -3.04 28.43 4.81
C ASP A 28 -3.48 27.76 6.11
N GLY A 29 -4.76 27.34 6.19
CA GLY A 29 -5.31 26.61 7.34
C GLY A 29 -4.60 25.28 7.55
N TYR A 30 -4.39 24.55 6.45
CA TYR A 30 -3.66 23.29 6.44
C TYR A 30 -2.21 23.49 6.93
N MET A 31 -1.46 24.44 6.36
CA MET A 31 -0.07 24.72 6.74
C MET A 31 0.07 25.24 8.17
N LYS A 32 -0.90 25.98 8.68
CA LYS A 32 -0.92 26.39 10.11
C LYS A 32 -0.96 25.19 11.04
N ILE A 33 -1.77 24.16 10.73
CA ILE A 33 -1.83 22.92 11.51
C ILE A 33 -0.47 22.20 11.42
N GLN A 34 0.06 22.04 10.20
CA GLN A 34 1.34 21.39 9.94
C GLN A 34 2.49 22.05 10.74
N ARG A 35 2.63 23.38 10.63
CA ARG A 35 3.71 24.13 11.31
C ARG A 35 3.59 24.06 12.82
N ARG A 36 2.39 24.26 13.38
CA ARG A 36 2.18 24.19 14.84
C ARG A 36 2.53 22.82 15.41
N LEU A 37 2.06 21.74 14.79
CA LEU A 37 2.36 20.39 15.25
C LEU A 37 3.83 20.02 15.04
N MET A 38 4.45 20.54 13.98
CA MET A 38 5.86 20.32 13.74
C MET A 38 6.75 21.04 14.76
N GLU A 39 6.39 22.22 15.21
CA GLU A 39 7.11 22.92 16.30
C GLU A 39 7.08 22.14 17.61
N GLU A 40 5.95 21.49 17.93
CA GLU A 40 5.84 20.57 19.06
C GLU A 40 6.73 19.35 18.87
N GLN A 41 6.71 18.75 17.68
CA GLN A 41 7.50 17.57 17.33
C GLN A 41 9.01 17.86 17.36
N ILE A 42 9.46 19.00 16.86
CA ILE A 42 10.87 19.42 16.90
C ILE A 42 11.37 19.41 18.35
N ARG A 43 10.61 19.98 19.28
CA ARG A 43 10.97 19.99 20.71
C ARG A 43 11.08 18.59 21.30
N LEU A 44 10.13 17.72 21.02
CA LEU A 44 10.15 16.35 21.50
C LEU A 44 11.32 15.57 20.90
N TRP A 45 11.46 15.62 19.59
CA TRP A 45 12.40 14.80 18.85
C TRP A 45 13.86 15.25 19.06
N SER A 46 14.12 16.55 19.12
CA SER A 46 15.48 17.08 19.33
C SER A 46 16.03 16.81 20.73
N ASN A 47 15.17 16.54 21.71
CA ASN A 47 15.58 16.27 23.09
C ASN A 47 15.60 14.77 23.46
N CYS A 48 15.16 13.87 22.57
CA CYS A 48 15.22 12.43 22.84
C CYS A 48 16.57 11.82 22.40
N GLY A 49 16.91 10.67 22.96
CA GLY A 49 18.16 9.96 22.66
C GLY A 49 18.32 9.64 21.17
N LEU A 50 17.25 9.19 20.52
CA LEU A 50 17.23 8.89 19.08
C LEU A 50 17.52 10.14 18.25
N GLY A 51 16.84 11.26 18.54
CA GLY A 51 17.06 12.53 17.84
C GLY A 51 18.49 13.04 18.02
N GLN A 52 19.03 12.96 19.23
CA GLN A 52 20.40 13.37 19.52
C GLN A 52 21.44 12.53 18.79
N SER A 53 21.22 11.22 18.62
CA SER A 53 22.10 10.33 17.86
C SER A 53 22.20 10.76 16.37
N ILE A 54 21.08 11.18 15.78
CA ILE A 54 21.00 11.62 14.37
C ILE A 54 21.50 13.06 14.22
N LEU A 55 21.16 13.96 15.14
CA LEU A 55 21.55 15.37 15.13
C LEU A 55 23.03 15.62 15.43
N LYS A 56 23.70 14.65 16.08
CA LYS A 56 25.11 14.76 16.47
C LYS A 56 25.43 16.06 17.23
N GLY A 57 24.59 16.40 18.21
CA GLY A 57 24.74 17.59 19.06
C GLY A 57 24.20 18.90 18.48
N LYS A 58 23.52 18.88 17.34
CA LYS A 58 22.80 20.05 16.82
C LYS A 58 21.42 20.16 17.51
N HIS A 59 20.91 21.39 17.63
CA HIS A 59 19.63 21.67 18.29
C HIS A 59 18.79 22.63 17.45
N PRO A 60 17.99 22.12 16.49
CA PRO A 60 17.09 22.96 15.72
C PRO A 60 15.99 23.54 16.62
N SER A 61 15.74 24.84 16.50
CA SER A 61 14.74 25.58 17.28
C SER A 61 13.44 25.83 16.53
N ASN A 62 13.47 25.72 15.19
CA ASN A 62 12.35 25.98 14.31
C ASN A 62 12.39 25.05 13.07
N LEU A 63 11.36 25.14 12.24
CA LEU A 63 11.20 24.29 11.06
C LEU A 63 12.35 24.45 10.05
N ASP A 64 12.80 25.68 9.81
CA ASP A 64 13.85 25.94 8.80
C ASP A 64 15.20 25.37 9.25
N GLU A 65 15.52 25.52 10.52
CA GLU A 65 16.71 24.90 11.12
C GLU A 65 16.60 23.38 11.13
N PHE A 66 15.43 22.83 11.46
CA PHE A 66 15.19 21.40 11.44
C PHE A 66 15.43 20.81 10.05
N ARG A 67 14.87 21.40 9.00
CA ARG A 67 15.07 20.97 7.61
C ARG A 67 16.54 21.07 7.15
N LYS A 68 17.32 22.00 7.70
CA LYS A 68 18.75 22.16 7.39
C LYS A 68 19.64 21.21 8.18
N MET A 69 19.30 20.93 9.44
CA MET A 69 20.17 20.19 10.37
C MET A 69 19.89 18.69 10.37
N VAL A 70 18.61 18.30 10.23
CA VAL A 70 18.22 16.89 10.20
C VAL A 70 18.39 16.35 8.77
N PRO A 71 19.17 15.29 8.57
CA PRO A 71 19.30 14.68 7.25
C PRO A 71 17.99 14.04 6.80
N LEU A 72 17.89 13.75 5.51
CA LEU A 72 16.90 12.78 5.01
C LEU A 72 17.28 11.41 5.56
N THR A 73 16.34 10.72 6.18
CA THR A 73 16.59 9.45 6.88
C THR A 73 15.92 8.27 6.19
N THR A 74 16.44 7.09 6.48
CA THR A 74 15.88 5.80 6.09
C THR A 74 15.68 4.93 7.33
N TYR A 75 15.17 3.72 7.21
CA TYR A 75 14.99 2.84 8.37
C TYR A 75 16.31 2.45 9.05
N GLU A 76 17.41 2.44 8.31
CA GLU A 76 18.76 2.19 8.85
C GLU A 76 19.12 3.11 10.02
N ASP A 77 18.70 4.38 9.95
CA ASP A 77 19.00 5.40 10.98
C ASP A 77 18.25 5.13 12.31
N TYR A 78 17.27 4.25 12.30
CA TYR A 78 16.39 3.94 13.44
C TYR A 78 16.48 2.51 13.91
N ALA A 79 17.04 1.61 13.10
CA ALA A 79 16.95 0.16 13.26
C ALA A 79 17.44 -0.32 14.63
N ASP A 80 18.59 0.19 15.09
CA ASP A 80 19.21 -0.23 16.36
C ASP A 80 18.30 0.06 17.56
N VAL A 81 17.59 1.18 17.55
CA VAL A 81 16.67 1.60 18.63
C VAL A 81 15.32 0.90 18.51
N LEU A 82 14.76 0.83 17.30
CA LEU A 82 13.39 0.35 17.08
C LEU A 82 13.29 -1.18 17.12
N LEU A 83 14.23 -1.90 16.54
CA LEU A 83 14.24 -3.37 16.55
C LEU A 83 14.48 -3.93 17.95
N THR A 84 15.26 -3.23 18.77
CA THR A 84 15.51 -3.60 20.18
C THR A 84 14.49 -2.99 21.15
N LYS A 85 13.53 -2.21 20.62
CA LYS A 85 12.42 -1.59 21.37
C LYS A 85 12.89 -0.80 22.58
N GLN A 86 13.73 0.22 22.37
CA GLN A 86 14.26 1.09 23.44
C GLN A 86 13.33 2.31 23.68
N PRO A 87 12.36 2.26 24.60
CA PRO A 87 11.37 3.33 24.76
C PRO A 87 11.99 4.64 25.27
N ASP A 88 13.04 4.56 26.10
CA ASP A 88 13.71 5.71 26.69
C ASP A 88 14.48 6.57 25.67
N MET A 89 14.74 6.01 24.49
CA MET A 89 15.37 6.73 23.39
C MET A 89 14.38 7.54 22.53
N LEU A 90 13.08 7.35 22.71
CA LEU A 90 12.05 7.86 21.80
C LEU A 90 11.54 9.26 22.21
N PRO A 91 11.00 10.05 21.26
CA PRO A 91 10.43 11.37 21.55
C PRO A 91 9.11 11.31 22.33
N GLY A 92 8.43 10.17 22.36
CA GLY A 92 7.21 9.94 23.14
C GLY A 92 7.13 8.49 23.63
N ASN A 93 6.46 8.26 24.76
CA ASN A 93 6.31 6.93 25.33
C ASN A 93 5.39 6.08 24.45
N PRO A 94 5.87 4.94 23.89
CA PRO A 94 5.06 4.06 23.09
C PRO A 94 4.07 3.28 23.97
N VAL A 95 2.82 3.21 23.52
CA VAL A 95 1.79 2.35 24.13
C VAL A 95 1.60 1.05 23.36
N ILE A 96 2.06 1.02 22.09
CA ILE A 96 2.04 -0.17 21.25
C ILE A 96 3.20 -0.14 20.26
N TRP A 97 3.69 -1.32 19.91
CA TRP A 97 4.69 -1.51 18.87
C TRP A 97 4.06 -2.28 17.70
N ILE A 98 4.16 -1.71 16.52
CA ILE A 98 3.63 -2.27 15.28
C ILE A 98 4.80 -2.77 14.43
N GLN A 99 4.57 -3.78 13.62
CA GLN A 99 5.58 -4.29 12.71
C GLN A 99 5.05 -4.43 11.28
N THR A 100 5.96 -4.39 10.30
CA THR A 100 5.63 -4.71 8.92
C THR A 100 5.50 -6.22 8.72
N THR A 101 4.87 -6.60 7.61
CA THR A 101 5.10 -7.91 6.99
C THR A 101 6.53 -7.97 6.44
N TRP A 102 6.91 -9.08 5.85
CA TRP A 102 8.23 -9.22 5.22
C TRP A 102 8.42 -8.22 4.07
N GLU A 103 9.48 -7.42 4.10
CA GLU A 103 9.77 -6.41 3.07
C GLU A 103 11.07 -6.69 2.29
N GLY A 104 11.79 -7.77 2.63
CA GLY A 104 13.12 -8.03 2.09
C GLY A 104 14.19 -7.05 2.58
N GLY A 105 15.42 -7.16 2.04
CA GLY A 105 16.52 -6.25 2.39
C GLY A 105 17.19 -6.56 3.73
N LYS A 106 17.96 -5.60 4.25
CA LYS A 106 18.75 -5.75 5.48
C LYS A 106 17.87 -5.88 6.74
N HIS A 107 16.73 -5.17 6.75
CA HIS A 107 15.76 -5.21 7.83
C HIS A 107 14.41 -5.68 7.26
N PRO A 108 14.23 -6.99 7.10
CA PRO A 108 13.04 -7.53 6.43
C PRO A 108 11.75 -7.30 7.23
N ILE A 109 11.86 -7.09 8.54
CA ILE A 109 10.75 -6.69 9.41
C ILE A 109 11.14 -5.36 10.05
N LYS A 110 10.31 -4.35 9.85
CA LYS A 110 10.45 -3.04 10.50
C LYS A 110 9.49 -2.94 11.66
N VAL A 111 9.90 -2.19 12.68
CA VAL A 111 9.11 -1.95 13.89
C VAL A 111 8.90 -0.45 14.06
N ALA A 112 7.69 -0.04 14.39
CA ALA A 112 7.33 1.35 14.63
C ALA A 112 6.61 1.50 15.99
N PRO A 113 7.01 2.47 16.83
CA PRO A 113 6.34 2.78 18.08
C PRO A 113 5.17 3.75 17.86
N TYR A 114 4.09 3.55 18.60
CA TYR A 114 2.94 4.45 18.58
C TYR A 114 2.66 4.99 19.97
N THR A 115 2.60 6.31 20.10
CA THR A 115 2.17 6.99 21.32
C THR A 115 0.64 7.01 21.43
N ARG A 116 0.11 7.35 22.61
CA ARG A 116 -1.33 7.52 22.79
C ARG A 116 -1.91 8.60 21.86
N SER A 117 -1.21 9.72 21.72
CA SER A 117 -1.63 10.83 20.86
C SER A 117 -1.66 10.45 19.37
N MET A 118 -0.72 9.61 18.91
CA MET A 118 -0.75 9.03 17.57
C MET A 118 -1.97 8.10 17.37
N LEU A 119 -2.29 7.27 18.36
CA LEU A 119 -3.46 6.39 18.28
C LEU A 119 -4.79 7.16 18.28
N ASP A 120 -4.88 8.25 19.04
CA ASP A 120 -6.05 9.13 19.03
C ASP A 120 -6.25 9.79 17.66
N THR A 121 -5.15 10.21 17.00
CA THR A 121 -5.18 10.71 15.63
C THR A 121 -5.58 9.63 14.64
N TYR A 122 -4.98 8.45 14.75
CA TYR A 122 -5.30 7.30 13.92
C TYR A 122 -6.79 6.96 14.00
N ARG A 123 -7.36 6.95 15.21
CA ARG A 123 -8.79 6.70 15.42
C ARG A 123 -9.67 7.70 14.69
N ASN A 124 -9.36 9.00 14.78
CA ASN A 124 -10.11 10.03 14.05
C ASN A 124 -10.00 9.83 12.53
N ASN A 125 -8.81 9.53 12.01
CA ASN A 125 -8.57 9.37 10.58
C ASN A 125 -9.22 8.09 10.02
N VAL A 126 -9.18 6.98 10.76
CA VAL A 126 -9.91 5.74 10.40
C VAL A 126 -11.41 6.00 10.35
N THR A 127 -11.94 6.75 11.31
CA THR A 127 -13.35 7.12 11.35
C THR A 127 -13.72 8.03 10.17
N ALA A 128 -12.86 8.98 9.81
CA ALA A 128 -13.02 9.76 8.59
C ALA A 128 -13.08 8.87 7.34
N CYS A 129 -12.18 7.90 7.22
CA CYS A 129 -12.18 6.94 6.11
C CYS A 129 -13.48 6.12 6.05
N LEU A 130 -13.98 5.66 7.20
CA LEU A 130 -15.26 4.94 7.27
C LEU A 130 -16.42 5.82 6.75
N ILE A 131 -16.51 7.07 7.21
CA ILE A 131 -17.50 8.05 6.80
C ILE A 131 -17.41 8.30 5.29
N LEU A 132 -16.22 8.66 4.79
CA LEU A 132 -15.98 8.99 3.38
C LEU A 132 -16.20 7.79 2.45
N SER A 133 -16.01 6.56 2.93
CA SER A 133 -16.27 5.36 2.13
C SER A 133 -17.74 5.22 1.73
N THR A 134 -18.65 5.76 2.54
CA THR A 134 -20.11 5.75 2.29
C THR A 134 -20.64 7.04 1.68
N SER A 135 -19.81 8.09 1.65
CA SER A 135 -20.22 9.41 1.15
C SER A 135 -20.45 9.41 -0.36
N LYS A 136 -21.45 10.15 -0.80
CA LYS A 136 -21.76 10.42 -2.22
C LYS A 136 -21.58 11.90 -2.57
N GLU A 137 -21.59 12.72 -1.55
CA GLU A 137 -21.40 14.17 -1.61
C GLU A 137 -20.96 14.67 -0.23
N LYS A 138 -20.53 15.91 -0.16
CA LYS A 138 -20.08 16.56 1.05
C LYS A 138 -21.18 16.58 2.13
N GLY A 139 -20.84 16.14 3.32
CA GLY A 139 -21.76 16.11 4.48
C GLY A 139 -22.70 14.91 4.51
N PHE A 140 -22.81 14.14 3.42
CA PHE A 140 -23.60 12.91 3.39
C PHE A 140 -22.76 11.69 3.78
N PHE A 141 -23.32 10.83 4.63
CA PHE A 141 -22.75 9.51 4.93
C PHE A 141 -23.82 8.58 5.51
N ASP A 142 -23.58 7.27 5.38
CA ASP A 142 -24.48 6.20 5.86
C ASP A 142 -23.69 5.17 6.69
N VAL A 143 -23.54 5.44 7.97
CA VAL A 143 -22.85 4.58 8.93
C VAL A 143 -23.77 4.33 10.14
N ALA A 144 -23.86 3.06 10.56
CA ALA A 144 -24.66 2.67 11.71
C ALA A 144 -23.94 1.62 12.58
N ALA A 145 -24.16 1.63 13.89
CA ALA A 145 -23.60 0.64 14.83
C ALA A 145 -24.04 -0.81 14.52
N THR A 146 -25.14 -0.97 13.79
CA THR A 146 -25.65 -2.29 13.37
C THR A 146 -24.97 -2.85 12.12
N ASP A 147 -24.11 -2.07 11.50
CA ASP A 147 -23.39 -2.48 10.29
C ASP A 147 -22.38 -3.59 10.60
N LYS A 148 -22.03 -4.34 9.56
CA LYS A 148 -21.09 -5.45 9.63
C LYS A 148 -19.92 -5.21 8.70
N PHE A 149 -18.74 -5.52 9.22
CA PHE A 149 -17.48 -5.25 8.56
C PHE A 149 -16.74 -6.56 8.28
N LEU A 150 -16.44 -6.88 7.02
CA LEU A 150 -15.60 -8.00 6.69
C LEU A 150 -14.15 -7.70 7.09
N TYR A 151 -13.63 -8.46 8.06
CA TYR A 151 -12.27 -8.32 8.56
C TYR A 151 -11.31 -9.24 7.82
N ALA A 152 -10.83 -8.76 6.68
CA ALA A 152 -9.88 -9.46 5.81
C ALA A 152 -8.43 -8.96 5.97
N LEU A 153 -8.09 -8.41 7.13
CA LEU A 153 -6.79 -7.79 7.42
C LEU A 153 -5.98 -8.62 8.41
N ALA A 154 -4.66 -8.39 8.44
CA ALA A 154 -3.80 -9.01 9.44
C ALA A 154 -4.05 -8.38 10.83
N PRO A 155 -4.14 -9.22 11.91
CA PRO A 155 -4.31 -8.73 13.26
C PRO A 155 -3.03 -8.07 13.80
N LEU A 156 -3.09 -7.53 15.02
CA LEU A 156 -1.87 -7.10 15.73
C LEU A 156 -0.84 -8.26 15.79
N PRO A 157 0.44 -7.98 15.69
CA PRO A 157 1.11 -6.65 15.75
C PRO A 157 1.24 -5.91 14.42
N PHE A 158 0.56 -6.31 13.36
CA PHE A 158 0.58 -5.59 12.08
C PHE A 158 -0.25 -4.31 12.13
N ALA A 159 0.14 -3.28 11.36
CA ALA A 159 -0.54 -1.97 11.34
C ALA A 159 -2.04 -2.08 11.04
N THR A 160 -2.44 -3.01 10.17
CA THR A 160 -3.85 -3.27 9.85
C THR A 160 -4.67 -3.76 11.05
N GLY A 161 -4.03 -4.33 12.07
CA GLY A 161 -4.69 -4.74 13.32
C GLY A 161 -5.11 -3.58 14.21
N LEU A 162 -4.58 -2.37 13.98
CA LEU A 162 -5.03 -1.17 14.67
C LEU A 162 -6.43 -0.71 14.20
N PHE A 163 -6.82 -1.03 12.97
CA PHE A 163 -8.07 -0.57 12.37
C PHE A 163 -9.32 -0.96 13.19
N PRO A 164 -9.55 -2.25 13.50
CA PRO A 164 -10.71 -2.64 14.29
C PRO A 164 -10.61 -2.15 15.74
N LEU A 165 -9.41 -2.02 16.30
CA LEU A 165 -9.20 -1.48 17.64
C LEU A 165 -9.66 -0.02 17.73
N ALA A 166 -9.24 0.78 16.75
CA ALA A 166 -9.57 2.20 16.68
C ALA A 166 -11.07 2.43 16.44
N LEU A 167 -11.68 1.71 15.49
CA LEU A 167 -13.11 1.82 15.22
C LEU A 167 -13.97 1.35 16.38
N GLY A 168 -13.56 0.31 17.11
CA GLY A 168 -14.31 -0.20 18.27
C GLY A 168 -14.46 0.82 19.41
N GLU A 169 -13.54 1.81 19.51
CA GLU A 169 -13.68 2.93 20.46
C GLU A 169 -14.70 3.98 19.98
N GLU A 170 -15.01 4.04 18.69
CA GLU A 170 -15.89 5.03 18.07
C GLU A 170 -17.30 4.52 17.81
N ILE A 171 -17.44 3.27 17.40
CA ILE A 171 -18.72 2.69 16.99
C ILE A 171 -18.71 1.17 17.14
N GLY A 172 -19.82 0.61 17.61
CA GLY A 172 -20.00 -0.81 17.87
C GLY A 172 -20.26 -1.68 16.63
N ILE A 173 -19.54 -1.44 15.52
CA ILE A 173 -19.62 -2.25 14.30
C ILE A 173 -19.20 -3.70 14.56
N GLU A 174 -19.97 -4.65 14.04
CA GLU A 174 -19.66 -6.07 14.13
C GLU A 174 -18.63 -6.50 13.07
N PHE A 175 -17.41 -6.89 13.51
CA PHE A 175 -16.41 -7.47 12.61
C PHE A 175 -16.69 -8.95 12.32
N LEU A 176 -16.48 -9.39 11.08
CA LEU A 176 -16.71 -10.75 10.61
C LEU A 176 -15.42 -11.36 10.05
N PRO A 177 -14.78 -12.34 10.73
CA PRO A 177 -15.07 -12.81 12.07
C PRO A 177 -14.77 -11.76 13.14
N ALA A 178 -15.18 -12.00 14.38
CA ALA A 178 -14.83 -11.15 15.51
C ALA A 178 -13.29 -11.06 15.67
N VAL A 179 -12.78 -9.87 16.01
CA VAL A 179 -11.33 -9.63 16.06
C VAL A 179 -10.61 -10.60 16.99
N ALA A 180 -11.21 -10.89 18.18
CA ALA A 180 -10.65 -11.82 19.14
C ALA A 180 -10.54 -13.27 18.60
N GLU A 181 -11.47 -13.70 17.75
CA GLU A 181 -11.40 -15.00 17.09
C GLU A 181 -10.37 -15.00 15.95
N ALA A 182 -10.27 -13.89 15.22
CA ALA A 182 -9.42 -13.73 14.05
C ALA A 182 -7.92 -13.79 14.35
N VAL A 183 -7.49 -13.42 15.57
CA VAL A 183 -6.07 -13.34 15.97
C VAL A 183 -5.34 -14.68 15.80
N ASN A 184 -5.99 -15.80 16.07
CA ASN A 184 -5.39 -17.13 16.04
C ASN A 184 -5.62 -17.86 14.70
N MET A 185 -6.22 -17.20 13.70
CA MET A 185 -6.54 -17.80 12.41
C MET A 185 -5.50 -17.44 11.37
N SER A 186 -5.18 -18.37 10.49
CA SER A 186 -4.47 -18.07 9.25
C SER A 186 -5.31 -17.13 8.38
N PHE A 187 -4.66 -16.43 7.47
CA PHE A 187 -5.33 -15.54 6.52
C PHE A 187 -6.48 -16.24 5.76
N SER A 188 -6.22 -17.46 5.25
CA SER A 188 -7.23 -18.24 4.51
C SER A 188 -8.43 -18.64 5.37
N GLU A 189 -8.19 -19.09 6.60
CA GLU A 189 -9.26 -19.48 7.54
C GLU A 189 -10.13 -18.29 7.91
N ARG A 190 -9.50 -17.16 8.24
CA ARG A 190 -10.18 -15.92 8.59
C ARG A 190 -11.09 -15.44 7.47
N ASN A 191 -10.59 -15.40 6.23
CA ASN A 191 -11.38 -14.99 5.09
C ASN A 191 -12.54 -15.96 4.81
N LYS A 192 -12.31 -17.26 4.84
CA LYS A 192 -13.38 -18.28 4.65
C LYS A 192 -14.47 -18.14 5.72
N LEU A 193 -14.08 -17.97 6.99
CA LEU A 193 -15.04 -17.78 8.07
C LEU A 193 -15.78 -16.45 7.93
N GLY A 194 -15.06 -15.34 7.67
CA GLY A 194 -15.65 -14.03 7.48
C GLY A 194 -16.71 -14.02 6.40
N PHE A 195 -16.43 -14.58 5.23
CA PHE A 195 -17.42 -14.68 4.14
C PHE A 195 -18.59 -15.59 4.49
N LYS A 196 -18.35 -16.71 5.16
CA LYS A 196 -19.45 -17.57 5.64
C LYS A 196 -20.36 -16.81 6.59
N MET A 197 -19.81 -16.04 7.51
CA MET A 197 -20.57 -15.20 8.43
C MET A 197 -21.30 -14.06 7.69
N ALA A 198 -20.65 -13.42 6.72
CA ALA A 198 -21.28 -12.40 5.87
C ALA A 198 -22.49 -12.95 5.10
N MET A 199 -22.39 -14.14 4.52
CA MET A 199 -23.54 -14.81 3.87
C MET A 199 -24.70 -15.06 4.85
N GLN A 200 -24.44 -15.25 6.13
CA GLN A 200 -25.46 -15.49 7.16
C GLN A 200 -26.09 -14.20 7.67
N LYS A 201 -25.27 -13.14 7.85
CA LYS A 201 -25.64 -11.93 8.60
C LYS A 201 -25.82 -10.67 7.76
N ASP A 202 -25.45 -10.70 6.47
CA ASP A 202 -25.25 -9.55 5.57
C ASP A 202 -23.90 -8.85 5.77
N LEU A 203 -23.58 -7.90 4.90
CA LEU A 203 -22.32 -7.18 4.89
C LEU A 203 -22.53 -5.73 4.45
N GLY A 204 -22.05 -4.77 5.26
CA GLY A 204 -22.10 -3.34 4.95
C GLY A 204 -20.75 -2.77 4.50
N PHE A 205 -19.65 -3.31 5.03
CA PHE A 205 -18.31 -2.78 4.79
C PHE A 205 -17.30 -3.87 4.47
N PHE A 206 -16.38 -3.52 3.56
CA PHE A 206 -15.22 -4.35 3.27
C PHE A 206 -13.96 -3.48 3.19
N PHE A 207 -12.86 -3.93 3.81
CA PHE A 207 -11.54 -3.34 3.68
C PHE A 207 -10.48 -4.42 3.49
N GLY A 208 -9.58 -4.23 2.50
CA GLY A 208 -8.48 -5.15 2.22
C GLY A 208 -7.40 -4.52 1.34
N LEU A 209 -6.34 -5.28 1.06
CA LEU A 209 -5.43 -4.94 -0.05
C LEU A 209 -6.17 -5.15 -1.36
N GLY A 210 -6.00 -4.28 -2.35
CA GLY A 210 -6.74 -4.35 -3.62
C GLY A 210 -6.59 -5.69 -4.33
N SER A 211 -5.37 -6.20 -4.45
CA SER A 211 -5.07 -7.52 -5.03
C SER A 211 -5.72 -8.68 -4.26
N VAL A 212 -5.66 -8.62 -2.93
CA VAL A 212 -6.27 -9.63 -2.04
C VAL A 212 -7.79 -9.58 -2.12
N ALA A 213 -8.37 -8.37 -2.08
CA ALA A 213 -9.81 -8.18 -2.22
C ALA A 213 -10.31 -8.78 -3.55
N TYR A 214 -9.56 -8.60 -4.64
CA TYR A 214 -9.87 -9.18 -5.94
C TYR A 214 -9.82 -10.73 -5.91
N ALA A 215 -8.72 -11.31 -5.42
CA ALA A 215 -8.56 -12.77 -5.36
C ALA A 215 -9.65 -13.44 -4.49
N VAL A 216 -9.97 -12.83 -3.37
CA VAL A 216 -11.04 -13.29 -2.46
C VAL A 216 -12.41 -13.20 -3.14
N SER A 217 -12.67 -12.14 -3.90
CA SER A 217 -13.93 -11.94 -4.63
C SER A 217 -14.14 -13.00 -5.71
N LEU A 218 -13.09 -13.34 -6.46
CA LEU A 218 -13.12 -14.43 -7.45
C LEU A 218 -13.38 -15.79 -6.79
N SER A 219 -12.76 -16.04 -5.63
CA SER A 219 -12.98 -17.27 -4.88
C SER A 219 -14.43 -17.40 -4.40
N LEU A 220 -15.06 -16.31 -4.00
CA LEU A 220 -16.48 -16.29 -3.62
C LEU A 220 -17.38 -16.59 -4.83
N SER A 221 -17.10 -16.00 -5.98
CA SER A 221 -17.84 -16.24 -7.22
C SER A 221 -17.75 -17.71 -7.66
N SER A 222 -16.58 -18.34 -7.52
CA SER A 222 -16.39 -19.76 -7.86
C SER A 222 -17.14 -20.72 -6.93
N LEU A 223 -17.20 -20.42 -5.63
CA LEU A 223 -17.93 -21.22 -4.65
C LEU A 223 -19.44 -21.24 -4.88
N THR A 224 -19.97 -20.19 -5.50
CA THR A 224 -21.41 -20.04 -5.78
C THR A 224 -21.82 -20.54 -7.17
N SER A 225 -20.88 -20.67 -8.11
CA SER A 225 -21.12 -21.03 -9.53
C SER A 225 -21.25 -22.52 -9.81
N GLY A 226 -21.16 -23.40 -8.81
CA GLY A 226 -21.65 -24.76 -8.95
C GLY A 226 -20.75 -25.81 -9.57
N GLY A 227 -19.51 -25.88 -9.15
CA GLY A 227 -18.68 -27.10 -9.33
C GLY A 227 -18.73 -28.02 -8.10
N GLY A 228 -19.78 -28.76 -7.88
CA GLY A 228 -19.82 -29.91 -6.97
C GLY A 228 -19.97 -29.67 -5.46
N GLY A 229 -20.12 -28.43 -5.00
CA GLY A 229 -20.29 -28.10 -3.59
C GLY A 229 -21.44 -27.14 -3.35
N GLY A 230 -22.67 -27.52 -3.65
CA GLY A 230 -23.86 -26.72 -3.32
C GLY A 230 -23.83 -26.31 -1.85
N ILE A 231 -24.20 -25.04 -1.54
CA ILE A 231 -24.33 -24.55 -0.16
C ILE A 231 -25.14 -25.58 0.61
N LYS A 232 -24.50 -26.27 1.56
CA LYS A 232 -25.16 -27.34 2.34
C LYS A 232 -26.40 -26.77 3.00
N LEU A 233 -27.53 -27.51 2.94
CA LEU A 233 -28.81 -27.13 3.54
C LEU A 233 -28.64 -26.70 5.02
N SER A 234 -27.73 -27.35 5.75
CA SER A 234 -27.37 -26.98 7.13
C SER A 234 -26.76 -25.58 7.27
N SER A 235 -26.12 -25.06 6.23
CA SER A 235 -25.59 -23.68 6.23
C SER A 235 -26.69 -22.65 5.97
N LEU A 236 -27.71 -23.00 5.18
CA LEU A 236 -28.86 -22.14 4.92
C LEU A 236 -29.74 -21.93 6.17
N MET A 237 -29.84 -22.95 7.03
CA MET A 237 -30.59 -22.81 8.29
C MET A 237 -30.06 -21.77 9.26
N LYS A 238 -28.79 -21.36 9.11
CA LYS A 238 -28.14 -20.30 9.91
C LYS A 238 -28.23 -18.90 9.29
N CYS A 239 -28.77 -18.81 8.07
CA CYS A 239 -28.89 -17.52 7.37
C CYS A 239 -30.13 -16.75 7.82
N LYS A 240 -30.01 -15.43 7.90
CA LYS A 240 -31.17 -14.57 8.11
C LYS A 240 -32.16 -14.70 6.92
N PRO A 241 -33.48 -14.62 7.16
CA PRO A 241 -34.50 -14.84 6.11
C PRO A 241 -34.29 -13.98 4.86
N HIS A 242 -33.91 -12.71 5.03
CA HIS A 242 -33.66 -11.81 3.91
C HIS A 242 -32.46 -12.25 3.05
N MET A 243 -31.42 -12.85 3.66
CA MET A 243 -30.26 -13.35 2.92
C MET A 243 -30.62 -14.58 2.07
N ILE A 244 -31.49 -15.45 2.59
CA ILE A 244 -32.01 -16.58 1.83
C ILE A 244 -32.79 -16.07 0.61
N LEU A 245 -33.66 -15.10 0.80
CA LEU A 245 -34.43 -14.50 -0.28
C LEU A 245 -33.54 -13.87 -1.34
N ARG A 246 -32.52 -13.09 -0.93
CA ARG A 246 -31.50 -12.51 -1.83
C ARG A 246 -30.76 -13.59 -2.63
N MET A 247 -30.32 -14.68 -1.98
CA MET A 247 -29.65 -15.77 -2.67
C MET A 247 -30.54 -16.44 -3.74
N ILE A 248 -31.83 -16.63 -3.45
CA ILE A 248 -32.78 -17.19 -4.42
C ILE A 248 -32.98 -16.23 -5.59
N GLN A 249 -33.17 -14.94 -5.31
CA GLN A 249 -33.32 -13.90 -6.34
C GLN A 249 -32.07 -13.77 -7.20
N ALA A 250 -30.88 -13.74 -6.57
CA ALA A 250 -29.59 -13.67 -7.24
C ALA A 250 -29.38 -14.87 -8.19
N LYS A 251 -29.65 -16.11 -7.72
CA LYS A 251 -29.56 -17.32 -8.57
C LYS A 251 -30.51 -17.25 -9.76
N ARG A 252 -31.75 -16.80 -9.56
CA ARG A 252 -32.74 -16.64 -10.66
C ARG A 252 -32.27 -15.59 -11.67
N ARG A 253 -31.73 -14.47 -11.19
CA ARG A 253 -31.19 -13.39 -12.04
C ARG A 253 -30.01 -13.89 -12.87
N CYS A 254 -28.99 -14.45 -12.22
CA CYS A 254 -27.79 -14.97 -12.90
C CYS A 254 -28.15 -16.04 -13.96
N LYS A 255 -29.09 -16.93 -13.65
CA LYS A 255 -29.57 -17.93 -14.62
C LYS A 255 -30.28 -17.30 -15.83
N ARG A 256 -31.09 -16.25 -15.60
CA ARG A 256 -31.79 -15.53 -16.67
C ARG A 256 -30.83 -14.75 -17.56
N GLU A 257 -29.77 -14.14 -16.93
CA GLU A 257 -28.75 -13.35 -17.61
C GLU A 257 -27.60 -14.18 -18.16
N ASN A 258 -27.64 -15.50 -18.00
CA ASN A 258 -26.62 -16.47 -18.42
C ASN A 258 -25.18 -16.04 -18.00
N ARG A 259 -25.04 -15.60 -16.76
CA ARG A 259 -23.76 -15.19 -16.19
C ARG A 259 -23.47 -15.85 -14.84
N THR A 260 -22.21 -15.78 -14.45
CA THR A 260 -21.75 -16.23 -13.15
C THR A 260 -22.29 -15.33 -12.02
N PHE A 261 -22.36 -15.90 -10.82
CA PHE A 261 -22.74 -15.19 -9.61
C PHE A 261 -21.59 -14.29 -9.15
N LEU A 262 -21.90 -13.02 -8.85
CA LEU A 262 -20.95 -12.03 -8.36
C LEU A 262 -21.30 -11.60 -6.92
N PRO A 263 -20.32 -11.10 -6.13
CA PRO A 263 -20.57 -10.60 -4.78
C PRO A 263 -21.72 -9.57 -4.70
N LYS A 264 -21.83 -8.66 -5.67
CA LYS A 264 -22.90 -7.66 -5.76
C LYS A 264 -24.33 -8.22 -5.89
N ASP A 265 -24.46 -9.48 -6.31
CA ASP A 265 -25.77 -10.13 -6.38
C ASP A 265 -26.31 -10.48 -5.00
N LEU A 266 -25.44 -10.61 -4.01
CA LEU A 266 -25.77 -10.97 -2.64
C LEU A 266 -25.60 -9.82 -1.65
N PHE A 267 -24.49 -9.10 -1.73
CA PHE A 267 -24.12 -8.03 -0.80
C PHE A 267 -24.36 -6.66 -1.41
N HIS A 268 -24.86 -5.74 -0.60
CA HIS A 268 -24.99 -4.33 -0.97
C HIS A 268 -24.09 -3.52 -0.02
N LEU A 269 -22.81 -3.38 -0.39
CA LEU A 269 -21.85 -2.63 0.41
C LEU A 269 -22.28 -1.16 0.48
N LYS A 270 -22.19 -0.59 1.68
CA LYS A 270 -22.27 0.85 1.93
C LYS A 270 -20.90 1.51 1.71
N GLY A 271 -19.83 0.85 2.15
CA GLY A 271 -18.47 1.31 2.01
C GLY A 271 -17.50 0.18 1.64
N PHE A 272 -16.62 0.48 0.68
CA PHE A 272 -15.56 -0.42 0.27
C PHE A 272 -14.24 0.35 0.24
N MET A 273 -13.24 -0.14 0.99
CA MET A 273 -11.95 0.50 1.13
C MET A 273 -10.83 -0.43 0.69
N VAL A 274 -9.80 0.12 0.07
CA VAL A 274 -8.58 -0.61 -0.30
C VAL A 274 -7.35 0.18 0.10
N ALA A 275 -6.28 -0.54 0.45
CA ALA A 275 -4.97 0.03 0.71
C ALA A 275 -3.89 -0.81 0.00
N GLY A 276 -2.65 -0.33 -0.01
CA GLY A 276 -1.52 -0.97 -0.66
C GLY A 276 -1.20 -0.35 -2.02
N THR A 277 -0.26 -0.97 -2.72
CA THR A 277 0.17 -0.55 -4.06
C THR A 277 -0.69 -1.21 -5.14
N ASP A 278 -0.57 -0.73 -6.38
CA ASP A 278 -1.27 -1.29 -7.56
C ASP A 278 -2.81 -1.32 -7.48
N ASN A 279 -3.42 -0.60 -6.56
CA ASN A 279 -4.88 -0.60 -6.41
C ASN A 279 -5.61 -0.19 -7.69
N LEU A 280 -5.04 0.73 -8.47
CA LEU A 280 -5.62 1.17 -9.75
C LEU A 280 -5.84 0.01 -10.73
N CYS A 281 -4.98 -1.02 -10.68
CA CYS A 281 -5.10 -2.21 -11.52
C CYS A 281 -6.32 -3.08 -11.20
N TYR A 282 -6.94 -2.87 -10.05
CA TYR A 282 -8.03 -3.70 -9.54
C TYR A 282 -9.34 -2.94 -9.33
N LYS A 283 -9.31 -1.60 -9.28
CA LYS A 283 -10.49 -0.78 -8.93
C LYS A 283 -11.69 -1.04 -9.85
N ASP A 284 -11.48 -1.13 -11.15
CA ASP A 284 -12.57 -1.34 -12.12
C ASP A 284 -13.18 -2.73 -11.98
N ASP A 285 -12.35 -3.76 -11.85
CA ASP A 285 -12.82 -5.13 -11.64
C ASP A 285 -13.54 -5.30 -10.29
N LEU A 286 -13.01 -4.66 -9.24
CA LEU A 286 -13.65 -4.66 -7.92
C LEU A 286 -15.00 -3.94 -7.96
N GLU A 287 -15.12 -2.85 -8.71
CA GLU A 287 -16.40 -2.17 -8.93
C GLU A 287 -17.39 -3.07 -9.66
N GLU A 288 -16.94 -3.79 -10.70
CA GLU A 288 -17.78 -4.76 -11.40
C GLU A 288 -18.24 -5.89 -10.47
N LEU A 289 -17.35 -6.43 -9.64
CA LEU A 289 -17.63 -7.53 -8.71
C LEU A 289 -18.59 -7.13 -7.58
N TRP A 290 -18.41 -5.94 -7.01
CA TRP A 290 -19.12 -5.50 -5.79
C TRP A 290 -20.21 -4.46 -6.03
N GLY A 291 -20.26 -3.83 -7.21
CA GLY A 291 -21.23 -2.78 -7.55
C GLY A 291 -20.96 -1.43 -6.89
N ILE A 292 -19.78 -1.27 -6.29
CA ILE A 292 -19.29 -0.03 -5.68
C ILE A 292 -17.79 0.10 -5.93
N ARG A 293 -17.33 1.27 -6.40
CA ARG A 293 -15.92 1.56 -6.60
C ARG A 293 -15.20 1.69 -5.26
N PRO A 294 -14.12 0.93 -5.02
CA PRO A 294 -13.39 1.03 -3.76
C PRO A 294 -12.72 2.39 -3.58
N MET A 295 -12.75 2.88 -2.36
CA MET A 295 -12.02 4.06 -1.90
C MET A 295 -10.61 3.67 -1.49
N GLU A 296 -9.62 4.38 -2.00
CA GLU A 296 -8.22 4.12 -1.67
C GLU A 296 -7.78 4.89 -0.42
N LEU A 297 -7.02 4.19 0.42
CA LEU A 297 -6.38 4.76 1.60
C LEU A 297 -4.87 4.65 1.44
N PHE A 298 -4.16 5.67 1.88
CA PHE A 298 -2.72 5.56 2.08
C PHE A 298 -2.40 5.30 3.54
N ALA A 299 -1.86 4.12 3.78
CA ALA A 299 -1.48 3.66 5.12
C ALA A 299 -0.16 2.90 5.08
N GLY A 300 0.65 3.06 6.11
CA GLY A 300 1.91 2.35 6.30
C GLY A 300 2.13 2.02 7.77
N THR A 301 3.14 1.20 8.04
CA THR A 301 3.48 0.82 9.42
C THR A 301 4.04 2.00 10.20
N GLU A 302 4.91 2.79 9.59
CA GLU A 302 5.54 3.94 10.22
C GLU A 302 4.57 5.11 10.43
N PRO A 303 3.75 5.50 9.39
CA PRO A 303 2.94 6.71 9.46
C PRO A 303 1.49 6.49 9.89
N SER A 304 1.04 5.24 10.02
CA SER A 304 -0.39 4.91 10.17
C SER A 304 -1.21 5.25 8.89
N ILE A 305 -2.40 5.84 9.01
CA ILE A 305 -3.19 6.33 7.87
C ILE A 305 -2.85 7.80 7.63
N MET A 306 -2.22 8.08 6.49
CA MET A 306 -1.80 9.42 6.09
C MET A 306 -2.76 10.10 5.13
N GLY A 307 -3.51 9.34 4.32
CA GLY A 307 -4.36 9.92 3.28
C GLY A 307 -5.54 9.04 2.91
N THR A 308 -6.54 9.66 2.30
CA THR A 308 -7.76 9.02 1.84
C THR A 308 -8.31 9.70 0.60
N GLU A 309 -8.93 8.92 -0.28
CA GLU A 309 -9.83 9.46 -1.30
C GLU A 309 -11.13 9.98 -0.65
N THR A 310 -11.91 10.67 -1.44
CA THR A 310 -13.26 11.13 -1.09
C THR A 310 -14.32 10.33 -1.88
N TRP A 311 -15.55 10.84 -1.92
CA TRP A 311 -16.67 10.29 -2.69
C TRP A 311 -16.43 10.26 -4.21
N THR A 312 -15.56 11.14 -4.75
CA THR A 312 -15.25 11.15 -6.19
C THR A 312 -14.27 10.06 -6.62
N ARG A 313 -13.51 9.47 -5.70
CA ARG A 313 -12.47 8.46 -5.99
C ARG A 313 -11.41 8.94 -7.01
N LYS A 314 -11.08 10.23 -6.98
CA LYS A 314 -10.19 10.89 -7.95
C LYS A 314 -8.93 11.48 -7.30
N GLY A 315 -8.25 10.71 -6.51
CA GLY A 315 -7.03 11.09 -5.80
C GLY A 315 -7.23 11.28 -4.30
N MET A 316 -6.13 11.20 -3.57
CA MET A 316 -6.08 11.19 -2.10
C MET A 316 -5.72 12.56 -1.55
N TYR A 317 -6.31 12.90 -0.42
CA TYR A 317 -5.98 14.04 0.42
C TYR A 317 -5.25 13.57 1.66
N PHE A 318 -4.15 14.22 2.01
CA PHE A 318 -3.36 13.85 3.20
C PHE A 318 -3.90 14.54 4.45
N PHE A 319 -3.99 13.81 5.55
CA PHE A 319 -4.42 14.33 6.83
C PHE A 319 -3.37 15.28 7.41
N PRO A 320 -3.73 16.52 7.81
CA PRO A 320 -2.76 17.51 8.21
C PRO A 320 -2.08 17.26 9.57
N ASP A 321 -2.58 16.30 10.34
CA ASP A 321 -2.22 16.09 11.74
C ASP A 321 -1.56 14.73 12.04
N THR A 322 -1.36 13.90 11.01
CA THR A 322 -0.66 12.60 11.11
C THR A 322 0.84 12.78 11.01
N ALA A 323 1.27 13.47 9.97
CA ALA A 323 2.69 13.70 9.67
C ALA A 323 2.90 15.10 9.12
N PHE A 324 4.10 15.60 9.22
CA PHE A 324 4.57 16.74 8.46
C PHE A 324 5.15 16.26 7.15
N TYR A 325 4.68 16.79 6.03
CA TYR A 325 4.99 16.29 4.69
C TYR A 325 6.02 17.17 3.98
N GLU A 326 7.01 16.52 3.39
CA GLU A 326 7.99 17.09 2.48
C GLU A 326 8.01 16.25 1.19
N PHE A 327 8.36 16.86 0.08
CA PHE A 327 8.29 16.24 -1.25
C PHE A 327 9.63 16.46 -1.98
N ILE A 328 10.21 15.38 -2.54
CA ILE A 328 11.38 15.44 -3.41
C ILE A 328 10.91 15.22 -4.84
N THR A 329 11.25 16.10 -5.79
CA THR A 329 10.87 15.91 -7.19
C THR A 329 11.48 14.61 -7.75
N GLU A 330 10.80 13.94 -8.69
CA GLU A 330 11.33 12.74 -9.38
C GLU A 330 12.74 13.01 -9.94
N LYS A 331 12.97 14.20 -10.50
CA LYS A 331 14.27 14.62 -11.03
C LYS A 331 15.37 14.66 -9.96
N ASP A 332 15.09 15.28 -8.81
CA ASP A 332 16.08 15.41 -7.73
C ASP A 332 16.32 14.08 -7.02
N MET A 333 15.27 13.25 -6.92
CA MET A 333 15.38 11.88 -6.42
C MET A 333 16.30 11.03 -7.32
N MET A 334 16.10 11.05 -8.63
CA MET A 334 16.96 10.33 -9.57
C MET A 334 18.40 10.84 -9.55
N ARG A 335 18.59 12.14 -9.47
CA ARG A 335 19.93 12.72 -9.32
C ARG A 335 20.62 12.25 -8.03
N ASN A 336 19.91 12.17 -6.91
CA ASN A 336 20.46 11.63 -5.66
C ASN A 336 20.75 10.12 -5.76
N TYR A 337 19.95 9.38 -6.55
CA TYR A 337 20.22 7.96 -6.83
C TYR A 337 21.52 7.77 -7.63
N ASP A 338 21.74 8.61 -8.66
CA ASP A 338 22.95 8.57 -9.48
C ASP A 338 24.18 9.11 -8.73
N ASP A 339 24.01 10.12 -7.89
CA ASP A 339 25.05 10.74 -7.06
C ASP A 339 24.58 10.84 -5.60
N PRO A 340 24.91 9.87 -4.75
CA PRO A 340 24.54 9.87 -3.34
C PRO A 340 25.08 11.07 -2.53
N SER A 341 26.06 11.81 -3.05
CA SER A 341 26.56 13.02 -2.41
C SER A 341 25.64 14.23 -2.62
N TYR A 342 24.78 14.19 -3.65
CA TYR A 342 23.78 15.21 -3.90
C TYR A 342 22.66 15.13 -2.88
N ILE A 343 22.45 16.20 -2.13
CA ILE A 343 21.33 16.31 -1.17
C ILE A 343 20.14 16.95 -1.89
N PRO A 344 19.05 16.20 -2.14
CA PRO A 344 17.91 16.75 -2.86
C PRO A 344 17.17 17.81 -2.02
N PRO A 345 16.71 18.91 -2.63
CA PRO A 345 15.82 19.85 -1.97
C PRO A 345 14.47 19.18 -1.70
N THR A 346 13.80 19.65 -0.64
CA THR A 346 12.44 19.22 -0.32
C THR A 346 11.47 20.39 -0.42
N TYR A 347 10.26 20.11 -0.88
CA TYR A 347 9.16 21.06 -1.04
C TYR A 347 8.08 20.76 -0.01
N LEU A 348 7.32 21.77 0.41
CA LEU A 348 6.21 21.63 1.34
C LEU A 348 4.89 21.42 0.58
N MET A 349 3.82 21.16 1.32
CA MET A 349 2.49 20.90 0.75
C MET A 349 1.94 22.07 -0.09
N ASP A 350 2.29 23.31 0.26
CA ASP A 350 1.93 24.54 -0.45
C ASP A 350 2.85 24.88 -1.63
N GLU A 351 3.92 24.10 -1.83
CA GLU A 351 4.91 24.29 -2.89
C GLU A 351 4.81 23.25 -4.01
N VAL A 352 3.97 22.22 -3.85
CA VAL A 352 3.80 21.17 -4.87
C VAL A 352 3.11 21.69 -6.12
N ARG A 353 3.37 21.07 -7.28
CA ARG A 353 2.84 21.48 -8.57
C ARG A 353 2.03 20.38 -9.22
N PRO A 354 0.87 20.71 -9.83
CA PRO A 354 0.06 19.74 -10.58
C PRO A 354 0.85 19.10 -11.71
N GLY A 355 0.68 17.79 -11.87
CA GLY A 355 1.34 16.96 -12.88
C GLY A 355 2.73 16.44 -12.48
N GLU A 356 3.41 17.07 -11.53
CA GLU A 356 4.71 16.60 -11.05
C GLU A 356 4.60 15.36 -10.16
N LYS A 357 5.62 14.51 -10.26
CA LYS A 357 5.81 13.34 -9.40
C LYS A 357 6.84 13.63 -8.34
N TYR A 358 6.58 13.10 -7.14
CA TYR A 358 7.39 13.33 -5.97
C TYR A 358 7.61 12.04 -5.19
N GLU A 359 8.81 11.87 -4.66
CA GLU A 359 9.04 10.96 -3.54
C GLU A 359 8.54 11.64 -2.26
N LEU A 360 7.75 10.91 -1.48
CA LEU A 360 7.21 11.40 -0.22
C LEU A 360 8.22 11.22 0.91
N VAL A 361 8.44 12.31 1.64
CA VAL A 361 9.22 12.36 2.88
C VAL A 361 8.29 12.84 3.99
N PHE A 362 8.39 12.26 5.16
CA PHE A 362 7.56 12.69 6.27
C PHE A 362 8.27 12.68 7.63
N THR A 363 7.80 13.54 8.50
CA THR A 363 8.11 13.51 9.93
C THR A 363 6.85 13.16 10.70
N ILE A 364 6.85 12.07 11.45
CA ILE A 364 5.70 11.65 12.24
C ILE A 364 5.53 12.57 13.42
N LEU A 365 4.32 13.12 13.56
CA LEU A 365 3.96 14.06 14.60
C LEU A 365 3.60 13.38 15.93
N LYS A 366 3.36 14.18 16.98
CA LYS A 366 2.80 13.72 18.26
C LYS A 366 3.65 12.67 18.99
N GLY A 367 4.98 12.88 18.98
CA GLY A 367 5.94 11.99 19.62
C GLY A 367 6.37 10.80 18.78
N GLY A 368 6.12 10.83 17.47
CA GLY A 368 6.58 9.81 16.54
C GLY A 368 8.10 9.77 16.39
N ALA A 369 8.65 8.60 16.11
CA ALA A 369 10.09 8.38 16.04
C ALA A 369 10.74 8.91 14.76
N PHE A 370 10.04 8.85 13.63
CA PHE A 370 10.61 9.11 12.31
C PHE A 370 10.62 10.60 11.97
N ALA A 371 11.76 11.09 11.54
CA ALA A 371 11.98 12.49 11.15
C ALA A 371 12.60 12.55 9.76
N ARG A 372 12.02 13.34 8.85
CA ARG A 372 12.42 13.46 7.45
C ARG A 372 12.66 12.10 6.76
N TYR A 373 11.75 11.16 7.05
CA TYR A 373 11.87 9.76 6.66
C TYR A 373 11.44 9.55 5.20
N ARG A 374 12.31 8.95 4.42
CA ARG A 374 12.06 8.51 3.03
C ARG A 374 11.41 7.13 3.07
N CYS A 375 10.10 7.07 2.87
CA CYS A 375 9.37 5.79 2.85
C CYS A 375 9.54 5.01 1.54
N GLY A 376 10.01 5.68 0.49
CA GLY A 376 10.16 5.10 -0.83
C GLY A 376 8.87 5.03 -1.64
N ASP A 377 7.86 5.83 -1.31
CA ASP A 377 6.60 5.92 -2.07
C ASP A 377 6.59 7.17 -2.95
N MET A 378 6.15 7.00 -4.19
CA MET A 378 6.05 8.06 -5.19
C MET A 378 4.59 8.46 -5.41
N TYR A 379 4.35 9.76 -5.40
CA TYR A 379 3.04 10.36 -5.64
C TYR A 379 3.08 11.39 -6.75
N ARG A 380 2.01 11.44 -7.55
CA ARG A 380 1.78 12.54 -8.49
C ARG A 380 0.78 13.51 -7.90
N CYS A 381 1.11 14.80 -7.87
CA CYS A 381 0.13 15.84 -7.56
C CYS A 381 -0.86 15.97 -8.71
N VAL A 382 -2.13 15.69 -8.46
CA VAL A 382 -3.19 15.74 -9.48
C VAL A 382 -3.76 17.15 -9.62
N GLY A 383 -3.80 17.90 -8.53
CA GLY A 383 -4.31 19.27 -8.52
C GLY A 383 -4.26 19.89 -7.14
N LEU A 384 -4.34 21.22 -7.08
CA LEU A 384 -4.29 21.99 -5.83
C LEU A 384 -5.68 22.26 -5.24
N GLU A 385 -6.71 22.10 -6.06
CA GLU A 385 -8.11 22.22 -5.68
C GLU A 385 -8.97 21.21 -6.45
N ASN A 386 -10.15 20.91 -5.96
CA ASN A 386 -11.13 20.08 -6.67
C ASN A 386 -12.54 20.61 -6.43
N ARG A 387 -13.21 21.00 -7.51
CA ARG A 387 -14.59 21.52 -7.46
C ARG A 387 -15.61 20.44 -7.13
N GLU A 388 -15.40 19.20 -7.57
CA GLU A 388 -16.30 18.08 -7.30
C GLU A 388 -16.27 17.67 -5.82
N ASP A 389 -15.08 17.75 -5.19
CA ASP A 389 -14.90 17.49 -3.76
C ASP A 389 -15.07 18.75 -2.89
N GLU A 390 -15.20 19.92 -3.52
CA GLU A 390 -15.25 21.24 -2.86
C GLU A 390 -14.03 21.51 -1.96
N THR A 391 -12.83 21.06 -2.39
CA THR A 391 -11.60 21.16 -1.61
C THR A 391 -10.63 22.18 -2.18
N ARG A 392 -9.78 22.76 -1.30
CA ARG A 392 -8.74 23.75 -1.63
C ARG A 392 -7.38 23.34 -1.10
N ILE A 393 -7.13 22.04 -1.04
CA ILE A 393 -5.85 21.44 -0.64
C ILE A 393 -5.41 20.46 -1.73
N PRO A 394 -4.09 20.23 -1.89
CA PRO A 394 -3.57 19.34 -2.91
C PRO A 394 -4.08 17.91 -2.78
N ARG A 395 -4.30 17.28 -3.91
CA ARG A 395 -4.64 15.86 -4.00
C ARG A 395 -3.59 15.10 -4.81
N PHE A 396 -3.41 13.86 -4.45
CA PHE A 396 -2.35 13.02 -4.97
C PHE A 396 -2.87 11.68 -5.46
N GLU A 397 -2.19 11.13 -6.46
CA GLU A 397 -2.33 9.74 -6.87
C GLU A 397 -1.04 9.01 -6.53
N TYR A 398 -1.16 7.80 -6.00
CA TYR A 398 -0.04 6.89 -5.85
C TYR A 398 0.48 6.48 -7.23
N VAL A 399 1.79 6.57 -7.44
CA VAL A 399 2.42 6.21 -8.72
C VAL A 399 3.02 4.80 -8.64
N ASP A 400 4.02 4.63 -7.77
CA ASP A 400 4.72 3.37 -7.49
C ASP A 400 5.71 3.60 -6.33
N ARG A 401 6.54 2.62 -6.07
CA ARG A 401 7.75 2.78 -5.26
C ARG A 401 8.85 3.50 -6.04
N VAL A 402 9.87 3.96 -5.30
CA VAL A 402 11.14 4.43 -5.91
C VAL A 402 11.73 3.35 -6.82
N PRO A 403 12.42 3.71 -7.91
CA PRO A 403 12.80 2.75 -8.95
C PRO A 403 13.60 1.54 -8.47
N TRP A 404 14.41 1.67 -7.43
CA TRP A 404 15.24 0.58 -6.90
C TRP A 404 14.49 -0.44 -6.02
N ILE A 405 13.17 -0.34 -5.92
CA ILE A 405 12.29 -1.32 -5.27
C ILE A 405 11.17 -1.68 -6.23
N ILE A 406 11.03 -2.96 -6.56
CA ILE A 406 9.89 -3.48 -7.33
C ILE A 406 8.86 -4.03 -6.34
N ASP A 407 7.72 -3.39 -6.25
CA ASP A 407 6.58 -3.84 -5.47
C ASP A 407 5.55 -4.48 -6.40
N ILE A 408 5.17 -5.72 -6.12
CA ILE A 408 4.18 -6.45 -6.91
C ILE A 408 2.89 -6.59 -6.11
N ALA A 409 1.87 -5.89 -6.55
CA ALA A 409 0.50 -5.96 -6.05
C ALA A 409 0.32 -5.58 -4.57
N GLY A 410 1.25 -4.80 -4.00
CA GLY A 410 1.25 -4.46 -2.56
C GLY A 410 1.59 -5.63 -1.63
N PHE A 411 2.10 -6.72 -2.19
CA PHE A 411 2.29 -7.98 -1.47
C PHE A 411 3.77 -8.35 -1.32
N THR A 412 4.56 -8.21 -2.37
CA THR A 412 5.98 -8.56 -2.38
C THR A 412 6.82 -7.36 -2.81
N ARG A 413 7.89 -7.09 -2.07
CA ARG A 413 8.86 -6.03 -2.34
C ARG A 413 10.22 -6.60 -2.67
N ILE A 414 10.64 -6.44 -3.91
CA ILE A 414 11.87 -6.99 -4.44
C ILE A 414 12.90 -5.87 -4.58
N SER A 415 14.01 -6.02 -3.89
CA SER A 415 15.16 -5.11 -3.98
C SER A 415 16.26 -5.70 -4.87
N GLU A 416 17.19 -4.86 -5.32
CA GLU A 416 18.38 -5.29 -6.05
C GLU A 416 19.16 -6.37 -5.29
N ASN A 417 19.37 -6.19 -3.98
CA ASN A 417 20.03 -7.18 -3.13
C ASN A 417 19.26 -8.50 -3.06
N GLY A 418 17.93 -8.46 -3.07
CA GLY A 418 17.09 -9.65 -3.15
C GLY A 418 17.34 -10.45 -4.43
N ILE A 419 17.36 -9.77 -5.59
CA ILE A 419 17.64 -10.41 -6.88
C ILE A 419 19.07 -10.96 -6.91
N ARG A 420 20.07 -10.18 -6.46
CA ARG A 420 21.46 -10.65 -6.37
C ARG A 420 21.60 -11.90 -5.49
N SER A 421 20.87 -11.97 -4.39
CA SER A 421 20.85 -13.14 -3.50
C SER A 421 20.24 -14.36 -4.20
N VAL A 422 19.13 -14.18 -4.92
CA VAL A 422 18.51 -15.26 -5.72
C VAL A 422 19.47 -15.80 -6.77
N ILE A 423 20.11 -14.92 -7.53
CA ILE A 423 21.09 -15.30 -8.56
C ILE A 423 22.28 -16.04 -7.92
N SER A 424 22.85 -15.51 -6.85
CA SER A 424 23.98 -16.13 -6.14
C SER A 424 23.64 -17.51 -5.58
N LEU A 425 22.48 -17.66 -4.91
CA LEU A 425 22.03 -18.93 -4.34
C LEU A 425 21.69 -19.97 -5.41
N SER A 426 21.14 -19.53 -6.53
CA SER A 426 20.76 -20.41 -7.63
C SER A 426 21.95 -20.97 -8.39
N LYS A 427 23.12 -20.35 -8.29
CA LYS A 427 24.34 -20.66 -9.07
C LYS A 427 24.09 -20.73 -10.58
N LEU A 428 23.08 -19.98 -11.05
CA LEU A 428 22.78 -19.88 -12.47
C LEU A 428 23.87 -19.06 -13.18
N PRO A 429 24.23 -19.39 -14.42
CA PRO A 429 25.28 -18.72 -15.18
C PRO A 429 24.82 -17.37 -15.73
N ILE A 430 24.27 -16.50 -14.88
CA ILE A 430 23.80 -15.17 -15.23
C ILE A 430 24.95 -14.19 -15.04
N THR A 431 25.37 -13.53 -16.12
CA THR A 431 26.46 -12.53 -16.13
C THR A 431 25.95 -11.12 -15.91
N ASN A 432 24.82 -10.79 -16.55
CA ASN A 432 24.18 -9.49 -16.43
C ASN A 432 22.65 -9.63 -16.37
N TRP A 433 22.00 -8.65 -15.78
CA TRP A 433 20.54 -8.65 -15.68
C TRP A 433 19.97 -7.24 -15.49
N VAL A 434 18.74 -7.08 -15.88
CA VAL A 434 17.85 -5.95 -15.56
C VAL A 434 16.51 -6.52 -15.13
N ALA A 435 15.91 -5.92 -14.12
CA ALA A 435 14.59 -6.27 -13.62
C ALA A 435 13.65 -5.07 -13.73
N THR A 436 12.46 -5.31 -14.26
CA THR A 436 11.41 -4.30 -14.43
C THR A 436 10.08 -4.80 -13.85
N LYS A 437 9.27 -3.86 -13.37
CA LYS A 437 7.86 -4.12 -13.12
C LYS A 437 7.09 -3.86 -14.40
N GLU A 438 6.38 -4.85 -14.87
CA GLU A 438 5.56 -4.76 -16.07
C GLU A 438 4.13 -5.20 -15.80
N TYR A 439 3.23 -4.92 -16.74
CA TYR A 439 1.82 -5.25 -16.64
C TYR A 439 1.38 -6.08 -17.85
N ASN A 440 0.62 -7.14 -17.60
CA ASN A 440 0.08 -7.96 -18.66
C ASN A 440 -1.14 -7.29 -19.33
N GLU A 441 -1.74 -7.96 -20.33
CA GLU A 441 -2.93 -7.48 -21.06
C GLU A 441 -4.15 -7.22 -20.16
N GLN A 442 -4.21 -7.85 -18.98
CA GLN A 442 -5.25 -7.67 -17.98
C GLN A 442 -4.85 -6.64 -16.92
N ASN A 443 -3.80 -5.84 -17.18
CA ASN A 443 -3.26 -4.83 -16.28
C ASN A 443 -2.82 -5.41 -14.91
N ARG A 444 -2.27 -6.64 -14.88
CA ARG A 444 -1.73 -7.26 -13.67
C ARG A 444 -0.22 -7.12 -13.63
N PRO A 445 0.35 -6.63 -12.50
CA PRO A 445 1.78 -6.44 -12.36
C PRO A 445 2.53 -7.77 -12.26
N TYR A 446 3.70 -7.84 -12.85
CA TYR A 446 4.65 -8.95 -12.71
C TYR A 446 6.09 -8.44 -12.75
N LEU A 447 7.02 -9.26 -12.21
CA LEU A 447 8.45 -9.04 -12.34
C LEU A 447 8.91 -9.58 -13.70
N HIS A 448 9.54 -8.75 -14.50
CA HIS A 448 10.24 -9.20 -15.72
C HIS A 448 11.75 -9.09 -15.52
N MET A 449 12.44 -10.20 -15.66
CA MET A 449 13.91 -10.25 -15.64
C MET A 449 14.45 -10.46 -17.05
N TYR A 450 15.28 -9.53 -17.51
CA TYR A 450 16.05 -9.63 -18.74
C TYR A 450 17.47 -10.02 -18.34
N VAL A 451 17.95 -11.18 -18.79
CA VAL A 451 19.20 -11.76 -18.32
C VAL A 451 20.12 -12.10 -19.47
N GLU A 452 21.41 -11.91 -19.27
CA GLU A 452 22.48 -12.40 -20.15
C GLU A 452 23.18 -13.57 -19.47
N LEU A 453 23.37 -14.66 -20.20
CA LEU A 453 24.03 -15.87 -19.71
C LEU A 453 25.47 -15.97 -20.19
N GLU A 454 26.29 -16.75 -19.49
CA GLU A 454 27.62 -17.14 -19.97
C GLU A 454 27.52 -17.83 -21.33
N GLN A 455 28.49 -17.56 -22.20
CA GLN A 455 28.48 -18.05 -23.58
C GLN A 455 28.42 -19.57 -23.70
N GLU A 456 29.10 -20.29 -22.80
CA GLU A 456 29.09 -21.75 -22.74
C GLU A 456 27.71 -22.34 -22.42
N ALA A 457 26.94 -21.66 -21.55
CA ALA A 457 25.61 -22.08 -21.18
C ALA A 457 24.59 -21.89 -22.33
N LEU A 458 24.77 -20.87 -23.16
CA LEU A 458 23.95 -20.65 -24.36
C LEU A 458 24.22 -21.70 -25.44
N LEU A 459 25.48 -22.11 -25.64
CA LEU A 459 25.89 -23.11 -26.63
C LEU A 459 25.36 -24.50 -26.31
N SER A 460 25.16 -24.81 -25.05
CA SER A 460 24.70 -26.14 -24.61
C SER A 460 23.21 -26.41 -24.86
N ASN A 461 22.40 -25.40 -25.28
CA ASN A 461 20.94 -25.45 -25.38
C ASN A 461 20.22 -25.98 -24.13
N ALA A 462 20.94 -26.09 -23.00
CA ALA A 462 20.43 -26.69 -21.77
C ALA A 462 19.53 -25.75 -20.95
N MET A 463 19.55 -24.43 -21.27
CA MET A 463 18.89 -23.41 -20.46
C MET A 463 17.89 -22.62 -21.31
N SER A 464 16.62 -22.97 -21.19
CA SER A 464 15.52 -22.15 -21.79
C SER A 464 15.04 -21.09 -20.79
N ALA A 465 14.37 -20.04 -21.29
CA ALA A 465 13.75 -19.01 -20.46
C ALA A 465 12.78 -19.60 -19.42
N ASN A 466 12.05 -20.66 -19.77
CA ASN A 466 11.12 -21.34 -18.85
C ASN A 466 11.86 -22.07 -17.73
N ILE A 467 12.93 -22.81 -18.04
CA ILE A 467 13.75 -23.48 -17.01
C ILE A 467 14.35 -22.46 -16.07
N LEU A 468 14.91 -21.37 -16.61
CA LEU A 468 15.49 -20.30 -15.84
C LEU A 468 14.46 -19.63 -14.92
N LYS A 469 13.26 -19.35 -15.44
CA LYS A 469 12.14 -18.82 -14.70
C LYS A 469 11.73 -19.71 -13.53
N ASP A 470 11.59 -21.03 -13.75
CA ASP A 470 11.18 -21.97 -12.71
C ASP A 470 12.23 -22.10 -11.60
N LEU A 471 13.51 -22.10 -11.97
CA LEU A 471 14.61 -22.10 -11.02
C LEU A 471 14.63 -20.80 -10.20
N LEU A 472 14.65 -19.64 -10.85
CA LEU A 472 14.61 -18.34 -10.16
C LEU A 472 13.38 -18.21 -9.26
N SER A 473 12.20 -18.61 -9.74
CA SER A 473 10.97 -18.60 -8.94
C SER A 473 11.07 -19.47 -7.69
N THR A 474 11.79 -20.60 -7.76
CA THR A 474 12.02 -21.46 -6.60
C THR A 474 12.87 -20.75 -5.53
N TYR A 475 13.91 -20.05 -5.95
CA TYR A 475 14.76 -19.28 -5.03
C TYR A 475 14.09 -18.02 -4.51
N PHE A 476 13.29 -17.33 -5.30
CA PHE A 476 12.43 -16.24 -4.80
C PHE A 476 11.50 -16.73 -3.69
N LYS A 477 10.83 -17.87 -3.86
CA LYS A 477 9.98 -18.48 -2.82
C LYS A 477 10.75 -18.89 -1.56
N TYR A 478 12.04 -19.16 -1.70
CA TYR A 478 12.89 -19.53 -0.57
C TYR A 478 13.28 -18.33 0.27
N ILE A 479 13.63 -17.20 -0.36
CA ILE A 479 14.07 -15.99 0.35
C ILE A 479 12.94 -15.07 0.75
N ASP A 480 11.79 -15.10 0.06
CA ASP A 480 10.63 -14.26 0.30
C ASP A 480 9.36 -15.12 0.50
N GLN A 481 8.85 -15.13 1.72
CA GLN A 481 7.68 -15.94 2.06
C GLN A 481 6.40 -15.43 1.36
N ASP A 482 6.29 -14.12 1.17
CA ASP A 482 5.13 -13.50 0.53
C ASP A 482 5.10 -13.79 -0.96
N TYR A 483 6.26 -13.88 -1.62
CA TYR A 483 6.38 -14.30 -3.01
C TYR A 483 5.77 -15.69 -3.27
N ARG A 484 5.78 -16.59 -2.28
CA ARG A 484 5.23 -17.95 -2.39
C ARG A 484 3.73 -17.94 -2.73
N ASP A 485 2.98 -17.02 -2.16
CA ASP A 485 1.53 -16.95 -2.35
C ASP A 485 1.13 -16.02 -3.51
N LEU A 486 2.08 -15.27 -4.07
CA LEU A 486 1.85 -14.26 -5.09
C LEU A 486 1.18 -14.82 -6.35
N LYS A 487 1.63 -15.98 -6.85
CA LYS A 487 1.00 -16.65 -8.00
C LYS A 487 -0.48 -16.95 -7.77
N LYS A 488 -0.84 -17.35 -6.56
CA LYS A 488 -2.21 -17.65 -6.18
C LYS A 488 -3.08 -16.40 -6.08
N ILE A 489 -2.50 -15.30 -5.58
CA ILE A 489 -3.17 -14.00 -5.42
C ILE A 489 -3.38 -13.34 -6.78
N LEU A 490 -2.36 -13.32 -7.63
CA LEU A 490 -2.44 -12.70 -8.95
C LEU A 490 -3.24 -13.53 -9.96
N GLY A 491 -3.41 -14.85 -9.73
CA GLY A 491 -3.99 -15.77 -10.70
C GLY A 491 -3.12 -16.02 -11.93
N MET A 492 -1.88 -15.57 -11.92
CA MET A 492 -0.89 -15.69 -13.00
C MET A 492 0.52 -15.90 -12.43
N ASP A 493 1.48 -16.21 -13.32
CA ASP A 493 2.88 -16.32 -12.92
C ASP A 493 3.47 -14.94 -12.63
N PRO A 494 3.99 -14.67 -11.42
CA PRO A 494 4.50 -13.36 -11.05
C PRO A 494 5.87 -13.03 -11.65
N LEU A 495 6.55 -13.97 -12.32
CA LEU A 495 7.86 -13.82 -12.92
C LEU A 495 7.82 -14.17 -14.41
N GLN A 496 8.41 -13.31 -15.22
CA GLN A 496 8.79 -13.59 -16.60
C GLN A 496 10.30 -13.43 -16.77
N VAL A 497 10.90 -14.18 -17.68
CA VAL A 497 12.33 -14.13 -17.97
C VAL A 497 12.53 -14.07 -19.47
N THR A 498 13.34 -13.11 -19.91
CA THR A 498 13.82 -13.00 -21.29
C THR A 498 15.34 -13.13 -21.29
N ILE A 499 15.86 -14.05 -22.11
CA ILE A 499 17.31 -14.25 -22.26
C ILE A 499 17.81 -13.38 -23.40
N PHE A 500 18.77 -12.53 -23.12
CA PHE A 500 19.45 -11.69 -24.08
C PHE A 500 20.65 -12.41 -24.72
N THR A 501 20.96 -11.99 -25.93
CA THR A 501 22.19 -12.40 -26.62
C THR A 501 23.41 -11.94 -25.85
N CYS A 502 24.42 -12.80 -25.72
CA CYS A 502 25.68 -12.46 -25.05
C CYS A 502 26.32 -11.23 -25.68
N GLY A 503 26.74 -10.27 -24.84
CA GLY A 503 27.31 -8.98 -25.22
C GLY A 503 26.30 -7.85 -25.39
N THR A 504 25.01 -8.08 -25.11
CA THR A 504 23.97 -7.02 -25.21
C THR A 504 24.23 -5.88 -24.25
N PHE A 505 24.55 -6.15 -23.00
CA PHE A 505 24.83 -5.11 -22.01
C PHE A 505 26.12 -4.35 -22.31
N GLU A 506 27.16 -5.02 -22.80
CA GLU A 506 28.40 -4.38 -23.23
C GLU A 506 28.17 -3.46 -24.44
N ALA A 507 27.39 -3.91 -25.41
CA ALA A 507 27.03 -3.11 -26.57
C ALA A 507 26.19 -1.89 -26.20
N TYR A 508 25.27 -2.03 -25.25
CA TYR A 508 24.51 -0.92 -24.69
C TYR A 508 25.45 0.11 -24.03
N GLU A 509 26.37 -0.34 -23.16
CA GLU A 509 27.33 0.55 -22.49
C GLU A 509 28.23 1.28 -23.50
N LYS A 510 28.69 0.60 -24.55
CA LYS A 510 29.45 1.22 -25.64
C LYS A 510 28.63 2.26 -26.42
N LYS A 511 27.34 2.01 -26.68
CA LYS A 511 26.45 2.91 -27.42
C LYS A 511 26.08 4.15 -26.61
N THR A 512 25.78 3.99 -25.32
CA THR A 512 25.20 5.06 -24.48
C THR A 512 26.24 5.77 -23.61
N GLY A 513 27.42 5.18 -23.42
CA GLY A 513 28.47 5.67 -22.54
C GLY A 513 28.18 5.48 -21.04
N LYS A 514 27.13 4.76 -20.68
CA LYS A 514 26.74 4.51 -19.28
C LYS A 514 26.26 3.08 -19.06
N LYS A 515 26.39 2.58 -17.83
CA LYS A 515 25.74 1.33 -17.40
C LYS A 515 24.26 1.56 -17.18
N ILE A 516 23.46 0.57 -17.53
CA ILE A 516 22.02 0.60 -17.26
C ILE A 516 21.74 0.35 -15.78
N HIS A 517 20.76 1.02 -15.19
CA HIS A 517 20.26 0.69 -13.86
C HIS A 517 19.63 -0.71 -13.87
N GLN A 518 19.99 -1.54 -12.90
CA GLN A 518 19.51 -2.92 -12.84
C GLN A 518 18.05 -3.05 -12.43
N MET A 519 17.52 -2.06 -11.71
CA MET A 519 16.15 -2.04 -11.21
C MET A 519 15.35 -0.93 -11.92
N ASN A 520 14.22 -1.27 -12.51
CA ASN A 520 13.31 -0.33 -13.17
C ASN A 520 14.04 0.80 -13.94
N PRO A 521 14.93 0.48 -14.90
CA PRO A 521 15.58 1.52 -15.69
C PRO A 521 14.54 2.39 -16.37
N SER A 522 14.93 3.60 -16.78
CA SER A 522 14.02 4.49 -17.48
C SER A 522 13.47 3.82 -18.74
N HIS A 523 12.27 4.23 -19.17
CA HIS A 523 11.67 3.72 -20.41
C HIS A 523 12.59 3.94 -21.62
N TYR A 524 13.34 5.06 -21.64
CA TYR A 524 14.32 5.35 -22.67
C TYR A 524 15.47 4.33 -22.64
N ASP A 525 16.07 4.10 -21.48
CA ASP A 525 17.21 3.17 -21.34
C ASP A 525 16.79 1.73 -21.66
N MET A 526 15.59 1.34 -21.25
CA MET A 526 15.07 0.02 -21.57
C MET A 526 14.82 -0.17 -23.07
N LYS A 527 14.28 0.85 -23.73
CA LYS A 527 14.10 0.85 -25.18
C LYS A 527 15.44 0.72 -25.91
N GLU A 528 16.44 1.53 -25.52
CA GLU A 528 17.79 1.46 -26.12
C GLU A 528 18.44 0.07 -25.92
N LEU A 529 18.23 -0.56 -24.76
CA LEU A 529 18.73 -1.91 -24.48
C LEU A 529 18.06 -2.95 -25.40
N LEU A 530 16.74 -2.85 -25.59
CA LEU A 530 15.97 -3.74 -26.47
C LEU A 530 16.34 -3.54 -27.94
N ASP A 531 16.57 -2.31 -28.38
CA ASP A 531 17.02 -2.01 -29.75
C ASP A 531 18.41 -2.61 -30.03
N VAL A 532 19.32 -2.56 -29.03
CA VAL A 532 20.64 -3.21 -29.13
C VAL A 532 20.50 -4.73 -29.21
N GLN A 533 19.63 -5.33 -28.41
CA GLN A 533 19.34 -6.76 -28.45
C GLN A 533 18.80 -7.20 -29.81
N GLU A 534 17.85 -6.44 -30.37
CA GLU A 534 17.28 -6.72 -31.70
C GLU A 534 18.33 -6.64 -32.81
N TYR A 535 19.21 -5.63 -32.74
CA TYR A 535 20.31 -5.48 -33.66
C TYR A 535 21.26 -6.70 -33.64
N LEU A 536 21.67 -7.12 -32.41
CA LEU A 536 22.57 -8.27 -32.25
C LEU A 536 21.94 -9.59 -32.74
N ASN A 537 20.64 -9.77 -32.58
CA ASN A 537 19.90 -10.91 -33.10
C ASN A 537 19.86 -10.95 -34.63
N LYS A 538 19.92 -9.80 -35.30
CA LYS A 538 19.92 -9.72 -36.79
C LYS A 538 21.31 -9.92 -37.40
N VAL A 539 22.37 -9.65 -36.67
CA VAL A 539 23.75 -9.71 -37.12
C VAL A 539 24.37 -11.11 -36.90
N ARG A 540 23.83 -11.89 -36.02
CA ARG A 540 24.16 -13.32 -35.80
C ARG A 540 23.27 -14.21 -36.67
#